data_6bd63e752d9d0586df3a43c2bb202f89
#
_entry.id   6bd63e752d9d0586df3a43c2bb202f89
#
_cell.length_a   1.000
_cell.length_b   1.000
_cell.length_c   1.000
_cell.angle_alpha   90.00
_cell.angle_beta   90.00
_cell.angle_gamma   90.00
#
_symmetry.space_group_name_H-M   'P 1'
#
loop_
_entity.id
_entity.type
_entity.pdbx_description
1 polymer ?
#
loop_
_entity_poly.entity_id
_entity_poly.type
_entity_poly.pdbx_seq_one_letter_code
_entity_poly.pdbx_strand_id
1 'polypeptide(L)'
;MAAKDIKFGTDARAKMLKGVEILAKTVKVTLGPKGRNVVLDKSYGAPKITKDGVSVAKEVELSDKFENMGAQLIKEVAQKTADKAGDGTTTATVLAEAIIREGTKAVAAGMNPMDLKRGIDMAVEAV
;
A
#
# COMPACT_ATOMS: atom_id res chain seq x y z
N MET A 1 1.30 -17.32 -24.02
CA MET A 1 1.80 -16.51 -22.90
C MET A 1 1.66 -15.04 -23.25
N ALA A 2 1.04 -14.25 -22.37
CA ALA A 2 0.92 -12.83 -22.61
C ALA A 2 2.31 -12.14 -22.54
N ALA A 3 2.51 -11.14 -23.39
CA ALA A 3 3.71 -10.31 -23.34
C ALA A 3 3.76 -9.56 -22.01
N LYS A 4 4.97 -9.35 -21.50
CA LYS A 4 5.20 -8.57 -20.27
C LYS A 4 5.49 -7.12 -20.62
N ASP A 5 4.86 -6.22 -19.92
CA ASP A 5 5.18 -4.80 -19.99
C ASP A 5 6.40 -4.49 -19.12
N ILE A 6 7.31 -3.69 -19.63
CA ILE A 6 8.51 -3.28 -18.90
C ILE A 6 8.56 -1.77 -18.85
N LYS A 7 8.74 -1.21 -17.66
CA LYS A 7 8.97 0.21 -17.42
C LYS A 7 10.17 0.40 -16.52
N PHE A 8 10.86 1.51 -16.70
CA PHE A 8 12.11 1.81 -16.00
C PHE A 8 12.06 3.14 -15.27
N GLY A 9 12.85 3.22 -14.20
CA GLY A 9 13.20 4.47 -13.54
C GLY A 9 12.02 5.20 -12.93
N THR A 10 11.97 6.51 -13.18
CA THR A 10 11.02 7.44 -12.56
C THR A 10 9.57 7.15 -12.92
N ASP A 11 9.31 6.69 -14.14
CA ASP A 11 7.94 6.40 -14.59
C ASP A 11 7.35 5.20 -13.83
N ALA A 12 8.12 4.13 -13.68
CA ALA A 12 7.69 2.97 -12.91
C ALA A 12 7.44 3.31 -11.44
N ARG A 13 8.37 4.06 -10.82
CA ARG A 13 8.23 4.50 -9.43
C ARG A 13 7.01 5.38 -9.21
N ALA A 14 6.76 6.33 -10.11
CA ALA A 14 5.61 7.22 -10.00
C ALA A 14 4.29 6.45 -10.04
N LYS A 15 4.17 5.48 -10.93
CA LYS A 15 2.97 4.64 -11.04
C LYS A 15 2.77 3.74 -9.83
N MET A 16 3.83 3.11 -9.36
CA MET A 16 3.76 2.28 -8.16
C MET A 16 3.38 3.09 -6.92
N LEU A 17 3.97 4.28 -6.76
CA LEU A 17 3.62 5.19 -5.67
C LEU A 17 2.15 5.61 -5.74
N LYS A 18 1.64 5.90 -6.91
CA LYS A 18 0.23 6.22 -7.10
C LYS A 18 -0.69 5.08 -6.64
N GLY A 19 -0.34 3.84 -6.99
CA GLY A 19 -1.08 2.65 -6.53
C GLY A 19 -1.07 2.51 -5.01
N VAL A 20 0.10 2.71 -4.39
CA VAL A 20 0.26 2.72 -2.93
C VAL A 20 -0.65 3.77 -2.29
N GLU A 21 -0.64 4.99 -2.83
CA GLU A 21 -1.45 6.10 -2.31
C GLU A 21 -2.96 5.84 -2.43
N ILE A 22 -3.40 5.31 -3.55
CA ILE A 22 -4.82 4.99 -3.78
C ILE A 22 -5.30 3.97 -2.75
N LEU A 23 -4.55 2.88 -2.57
CA LEU A 23 -4.91 1.85 -1.60
C LEU A 23 -4.88 2.41 -0.18
N ALA A 24 -3.82 3.11 0.19
CA ALA A 24 -3.67 3.68 1.52
C ALA A 24 -4.81 4.66 1.85
N LYS A 25 -5.19 5.51 0.91
CA LYS A 25 -6.35 6.42 1.08
C LYS A 25 -7.64 5.66 1.31
N THR A 26 -7.87 4.61 0.54
CA THR A 26 -9.09 3.79 0.66
C THR A 26 -9.19 3.13 2.03
N VAL A 27 -8.07 2.60 2.52
CA VAL A 27 -8.01 1.96 3.85
C VAL A 27 -8.07 2.98 4.98
N LYS A 28 -7.41 4.12 4.82
CA LYS A 28 -7.27 5.16 5.84
C LYS A 28 -8.60 5.72 6.34
N VAL A 29 -9.63 5.74 5.51
CA VAL A 29 -10.96 6.23 5.91
C VAL A 29 -11.60 5.37 7.00
N THR A 30 -11.12 4.16 7.23
CA THR A 30 -11.61 3.25 8.27
C THR A 30 -10.93 3.47 9.63
N LEU A 31 -9.89 4.32 9.70
CA LEU A 31 -9.03 4.47 10.87
C LEU A 31 -9.66 5.31 11.97
N GLY A 32 -9.54 4.82 13.20
CA GLY A 32 -9.81 5.56 14.42
C GLY A 32 -11.29 5.75 14.77
N PRO A 33 -11.57 6.58 15.80
CA PRO A 33 -12.94 6.78 16.28
C PRO A 33 -13.88 7.41 15.26
N LYS A 34 -13.33 8.19 14.33
CA LYS A 34 -14.08 8.79 13.22
C LYS A 34 -14.02 7.95 11.93
N GLY A 35 -13.49 6.72 12.05
CA GLY A 35 -13.42 5.80 10.92
C GLY A 35 -14.79 5.51 10.33
N ARG A 36 -14.85 5.43 9.01
CA ARG A 36 -16.08 5.24 8.24
C ARG A 36 -16.11 3.88 7.57
N ASN A 37 -17.31 3.41 7.27
CA ASN A 37 -17.49 2.23 6.45
C ASN A 37 -17.11 2.53 5.00
N VAL A 38 -16.59 1.51 4.32
CA VAL A 38 -16.34 1.52 2.88
C VAL A 38 -17.37 0.62 2.21
N VAL A 39 -17.94 1.11 1.12
CA VAL A 39 -18.84 0.31 0.28
C VAL A 39 -18.01 -0.26 -0.88
N LEU A 40 -17.96 -1.57 -0.96
CA LEU A 40 -17.23 -2.29 -1.99
C LEU A 40 -18.21 -2.84 -3.02
N ASP A 41 -18.07 -2.39 -4.26
CA ASP A 41 -18.86 -2.91 -5.37
C ASP A 41 -18.40 -4.33 -5.70
N LYS A 42 -19.36 -5.18 -6.05
CA LYS A 42 -19.11 -6.58 -6.43
C LYS A 42 -19.71 -6.86 -7.78
N SER A 43 -19.01 -7.66 -8.57
CA SER A 43 -19.52 -8.13 -9.87
C SER A 43 -20.79 -9.00 -9.71
N TYR A 44 -20.91 -9.69 -8.57
CA TYR A 44 -22.06 -10.52 -8.23
C TYR A 44 -22.54 -10.24 -6.83
N GLY A 45 -23.84 -10.07 -6.68
CA GLY A 45 -24.49 -9.88 -5.39
C GLY A 45 -24.51 -8.44 -4.92
N ALA A 46 -24.95 -8.24 -3.68
CA ALA A 46 -25.04 -6.92 -3.07
C ALA A 46 -23.65 -6.34 -2.75
N PRO A 47 -23.51 -5.01 -2.79
CA PRO A 47 -22.28 -4.38 -2.34
C PRO A 47 -21.93 -4.77 -0.90
N LYS A 48 -20.65 -4.97 -0.63
CA LYS A 48 -20.18 -5.25 0.72
C LYS A 48 -19.86 -3.94 1.44
N ILE A 49 -20.40 -3.78 2.63
CA ILE A 49 -20.12 -2.66 3.51
C ILE A 49 -19.19 -3.16 4.62
N THR A 50 -18.04 -2.54 4.79
CA THR A 50 -17.08 -2.96 5.80
C THR A 50 -16.30 -1.77 6.37
N LYS A 51 -15.85 -1.94 7.60
CA LYS A 51 -14.95 -1.02 8.30
C LYS A 51 -13.58 -1.65 8.54
N ASP A 52 -13.42 -2.91 8.19
CA ASP A 52 -12.18 -3.65 8.37
C ASP A 52 -11.17 -3.31 7.28
N GLY A 53 -10.03 -2.72 7.69
CA GLY A 53 -8.99 -2.27 6.78
C GLY A 53 -8.40 -3.37 5.91
N VAL A 54 -8.21 -4.56 6.44
CA VAL A 54 -7.67 -5.70 5.67
C VAL A 54 -8.66 -6.18 4.61
N SER A 55 -9.94 -6.22 4.94
CA SER A 55 -10.99 -6.59 3.98
C SER A 55 -11.08 -5.57 2.85
N VAL A 56 -10.99 -4.28 3.17
CA VAL A 56 -10.97 -3.20 2.17
C VAL A 56 -9.75 -3.36 1.26
N ALA A 57 -8.58 -3.56 1.84
CA ALA A 57 -7.33 -3.70 1.07
C ALA A 57 -7.39 -4.86 0.07
N LYS A 58 -7.94 -6.00 0.48
CA LYS A 58 -8.04 -7.19 -0.37
C LYS A 58 -8.89 -6.99 -1.62
N GLU A 59 -9.89 -6.13 -1.56
CA GLU A 59 -10.82 -5.90 -2.66
C GLU A 59 -10.36 -4.85 -3.68
N VAL A 60 -9.33 -4.06 -3.36
CA VAL A 60 -8.85 -3.01 -4.26
C VAL A 60 -8.03 -3.63 -5.39
N GLU A 61 -8.49 -3.40 -6.62
CA GLU A 61 -7.74 -3.71 -7.83
C GLU A 61 -7.76 -2.51 -8.76
N LEU A 62 -6.61 -2.21 -9.36
CA LEU A 62 -6.45 -1.07 -10.23
C LEU A 62 -6.24 -1.54 -11.68
N SER A 63 -6.81 -0.80 -12.64
CA SER A 63 -6.75 -1.15 -14.05
C SER A 63 -5.34 -1.03 -14.65
N ASP A 64 -4.55 -0.04 -14.20
CA ASP A 64 -3.17 0.10 -14.64
C ASP A 64 -2.30 -0.94 -13.92
N LYS A 65 -1.53 -1.72 -14.68
CA LYS A 65 -0.71 -2.82 -14.14
C LYS A 65 0.32 -2.35 -13.12
N PHE A 66 0.98 -1.22 -13.38
CA PHE A 66 2.04 -0.71 -12.52
C PHE A 66 1.48 -0.06 -11.26
N GLU A 67 0.36 0.64 -11.37
CA GLU A 67 -0.38 1.13 -10.20
C GLU A 67 -0.86 -0.05 -9.34
N ASN A 68 -1.37 -1.09 -9.96
CA ASN A 68 -1.83 -2.29 -9.25
C ASN A 68 -0.69 -3.01 -8.54
N MET A 69 0.52 -3.03 -9.11
CA MET A 69 1.71 -3.57 -8.43
C MET A 69 1.99 -2.84 -7.12
N GLY A 70 1.90 -1.50 -7.12
CA GLY A 70 2.04 -0.70 -5.90
C GLY A 70 0.96 -1.03 -4.88
N ALA A 71 -0.29 -1.17 -5.31
CA ALA A 71 -1.39 -1.59 -4.45
C ALA A 71 -1.14 -2.98 -3.85
N GLN A 72 -0.62 -3.94 -4.63
CA GLN A 72 -0.30 -5.27 -4.15
C GLN A 72 0.77 -5.26 -3.05
N LEU A 73 1.79 -4.39 -3.15
CA LEU A 73 2.80 -4.25 -2.09
C LEU A 73 2.17 -3.85 -0.75
N ILE A 74 1.24 -2.91 -0.77
CA ILE A 74 0.54 -2.49 0.45
C ILE A 74 -0.42 -3.57 0.97
N LYS A 75 -1.05 -4.32 0.08
CA LYS A 75 -1.85 -5.50 0.49
C LYS A 75 -1.01 -6.50 1.28
N GLU A 76 0.22 -6.74 0.84
CA GLU A 76 1.14 -7.64 1.55
C GLU A 76 1.48 -7.12 2.95
N VAL A 77 1.69 -5.81 3.11
CA VAL A 77 1.92 -5.20 4.42
C VAL A 77 0.73 -5.43 5.34
N ALA A 78 -0.47 -5.15 4.87
CA ALA A 78 -1.70 -5.36 5.62
C ALA A 78 -1.87 -6.84 6.02
N GLN A 79 -1.64 -7.76 5.09
CA GLN A 79 -1.77 -9.19 5.33
C GLN A 79 -0.74 -9.70 6.34
N LYS A 80 0.53 -9.31 6.21
CA LYS A 80 1.56 -9.69 7.17
C LYS A 80 1.28 -9.17 8.58
N THR A 81 0.75 -7.97 8.68
CA THR A 81 0.36 -7.40 9.99
C THR A 81 -0.79 -8.18 10.60
N ALA A 82 -1.80 -8.53 9.82
CA ALA A 82 -2.91 -9.36 10.26
C ALA A 82 -2.42 -10.73 10.75
N ASP A 83 -1.53 -11.36 9.99
CA ASP A 83 -1.01 -12.71 10.30
C ASP A 83 -0.17 -12.73 11.58
N LYS A 84 0.65 -11.70 11.79
CA LYS A 84 1.58 -11.64 12.93
C LYS A 84 0.97 -11.04 14.20
N ALA A 85 0.15 -10.02 14.06
CA ALA A 85 -0.38 -9.26 15.19
C ALA A 85 -1.89 -9.40 15.37
N GLY A 86 -2.61 -9.75 14.32
CA GLY A 86 -4.07 -9.86 14.35
C GLY A 86 -4.81 -8.52 14.42
N ASP A 87 -4.08 -7.41 14.49
CA ASP A 87 -4.63 -6.06 14.61
C ASP A 87 -3.64 -5.04 14.07
N GLY A 88 -4.07 -3.78 13.92
CA GLY A 88 -3.20 -2.69 13.49
C GLY A 88 -2.95 -2.63 12.00
N THR A 89 -3.74 -3.32 11.18
CA THR A 89 -3.56 -3.38 9.72
C THR A 89 -3.69 -2.02 9.06
N THR A 90 -4.65 -1.20 9.46
CA THR A 90 -4.82 0.15 8.93
C THR A 90 -3.66 1.05 9.31
N THR A 91 -3.21 1.00 10.55
CA THR A 91 -2.04 1.76 11.02
C THR A 91 -0.79 1.37 10.24
N ALA A 92 -0.55 0.07 10.07
CA ALA A 92 0.59 -0.43 9.30
C ALA A 92 0.56 0.04 7.85
N THR A 93 -0.63 0.06 7.24
CA THR A 93 -0.82 0.55 5.86
C THR A 93 -0.49 2.03 5.75
N VAL A 94 -0.95 2.85 6.70
CA VAL A 94 -0.66 4.30 6.72
C VAL A 94 0.83 4.56 6.91
N LEU A 95 1.48 3.82 7.80
CA LEU A 95 2.93 3.94 8.02
C LEU A 95 3.72 3.50 6.80
N ALA A 96 3.35 2.41 6.18
CA ALA A 96 4.01 1.92 4.96
C ALA A 96 3.90 2.94 3.82
N GLU A 97 2.73 3.53 3.62
CA GLU A 97 2.54 4.58 2.61
C GLU A 97 3.46 5.77 2.87
N ALA A 98 3.56 6.24 4.10
CA ALA A 98 4.41 7.35 4.48
C ALA A 98 5.90 7.03 4.24
N ILE A 99 6.35 5.83 4.61
CA ILE A 99 7.73 5.37 4.41
C ILE A 99 8.06 5.31 2.92
N ILE A 100 7.18 4.73 2.11
CA ILE A 100 7.37 4.61 0.67
C ILE A 100 7.39 5.99 0.01
N ARG A 101 6.48 6.86 0.36
CA ARG A 101 6.41 8.22 -0.19
C ARG A 101 7.68 9.01 0.11
N GLU A 102 8.12 9.04 1.36
CA GLU A 102 9.34 9.78 1.75
C GLU A 102 10.60 9.13 1.17
N GLY A 103 10.66 7.80 1.16
CA GLY A 103 11.78 7.06 0.57
C GLY A 103 11.90 7.30 -0.93
N THR A 104 10.78 7.35 -1.65
CA THR A 104 10.77 7.65 -3.09
C THR A 104 11.28 9.06 -3.37
N LYS A 105 10.91 10.04 -2.55
CA LYS A 105 11.44 11.41 -2.64
C LYS A 105 12.95 11.44 -2.44
N ALA A 106 13.45 10.73 -1.44
CA ALA A 106 14.87 10.67 -1.13
C ALA A 106 15.67 10.05 -2.29
N VAL A 107 15.20 8.97 -2.87
CA VAL A 107 15.84 8.32 -4.02
C VAL A 107 15.81 9.23 -5.25
N ALA A 108 14.70 9.91 -5.51
CA ALA A 108 14.59 10.87 -6.60
C ALA A 108 15.56 12.05 -6.44
N ALA A 109 15.89 12.44 -5.19
CA ALA A 109 16.86 13.47 -4.88
C ALA A 109 18.32 12.99 -4.91
N GLY A 110 18.57 11.72 -5.23
CA GLY A 110 19.91 11.17 -5.42
C GLY A 110 20.41 10.25 -4.30
N MET A 111 19.60 9.97 -3.29
CA MET A 111 19.99 9.01 -2.24
C MET A 111 20.14 7.61 -2.81
N ASN A 112 21.19 6.90 -2.38
CA ASN A 112 21.39 5.51 -2.74
C ASN A 112 20.30 4.63 -2.09
N PRO A 113 19.53 3.85 -2.89
CA PRO A 113 18.47 2.98 -2.34
C PRO A 113 18.95 1.98 -1.29
N MET A 114 20.18 1.46 -1.43
CA MET A 114 20.73 0.50 -0.47
C MET A 114 21.08 1.16 0.87
N ASP A 115 21.49 2.43 0.86
CA ASP A 115 21.72 3.19 2.08
C ASP A 115 20.39 3.50 2.78
N LEU A 116 19.36 3.82 2.01
CA LEU A 116 18.01 4.01 2.54
C LEU A 116 17.51 2.73 3.22
N LYS A 117 17.68 1.58 2.57
CA LYS A 117 17.30 0.27 3.14
C LYS A 117 18.02 0.01 4.46
N ARG A 118 19.33 0.25 4.52
CA ARG A 118 20.09 0.10 5.77
C ARG A 118 19.56 0.99 6.88
N GLY A 119 19.23 2.23 6.56
CA GLY A 119 18.63 3.16 7.53
C GLY A 119 17.28 2.67 8.04
N ILE A 120 16.44 2.15 7.17
CA ILE A 120 15.14 1.56 7.55
C ILE A 120 15.36 0.35 8.49
N ASP A 121 16.28 -0.54 8.15
CA ASP A 121 16.58 -1.73 8.98
C ASP A 121 17.06 -1.32 10.37
N MET A 122 17.94 -0.32 10.45
CA MET A 122 18.41 0.23 11.73
C MET A 122 17.27 0.86 12.55
N ALA A 123 16.37 1.58 11.89
CA ALA A 123 15.21 2.17 12.55
C ALA A 123 14.26 1.11 13.10
N VAL A 124 14.05 0.03 12.37
CA VAL A 124 13.22 -1.11 12.82
C VAL A 124 13.82 -1.76 14.07
N GLU A 125 15.13 -1.95 14.12
CA GLU A 125 15.79 -2.49 15.31
C GLU A 125 15.65 -1.56 16.52
N ALA A 126 15.73 -0.26 16.30
CA ALA A 126 15.65 0.73 17.38
C ALA A 126 14.24 0.86 17.97
N VAL A 127 13.20 0.60 17.18
CA VAL A 127 11.79 0.71 17.59
C VAL A 127 11.28 -0.59 18.19
#